data_e687738d91dbd0c5dfe1a7e7e2e17936
#
_entry.id   e687738d91dbd0c5dfe1a7e7e2e17936
#
_cell.length_a   1.000
_cell.length_b   1.000
_cell.length_c   1.000
_cell.angle_alpha   90.00
_cell.angle_beta   90.00
_cell.angle_gamma   90.00
#
_symmetry.space_group_name_H-M   'P 1'
#
loop_
_entity.id
_entity.type
_entity.pdbx_description
1 polymer ?
#
loop_
_entity_poly.entity_id
_entity_poly.type
_entity_poly.pdbx_seq_one_letter_code
_entity_poly.pdbx_strand_id
1 'polypeptide(L)'
;MKDPLYRYFEREVNLAERLVTDIRRDLSDVLLIYQGTKKQTNYHRNLLTDLNRGIIPNSWRRYAFPPNFPVAPFVADLALRARQMEKLGHTGAEGGANALRTVSVWLGGLFKPEAYLTATRQSVAQANSTWSLEELVLAMDVVEGAADSNGAFSVKGLKIQGAQWKDGALHLSSDIMTDIPQANFKWIRPPPGEPRPTSHAGKHLITLPVYLNSTRRELLFTVDLPIKTAPGGDGRAEAVRFYERGVALIASTALT
;
A
#
# COMPACT_ATOMS: atom_id res chain seq x y z
N MET A 1 -1.85 -22.20 15.73
CA MET A 1 -0.89 -21.15 15.30
C MET A 1 -1.70 -19.96 14.77
N LYS A 2 -1.45 -18.71 15.20
CA LYS A 2 -2.22 -17.55 14.69
C LYS A 2 -1.98 -17.39 13.18
N ASP A 3 -3.02 -17.05 12.42
CA ASP A 3 -2.94 -16.76 10.97
C ASP A 3 -1.88 -15.69 10.65
N PRO A 4 -1.07 -15.83 9.58
CA PRO A 4 -0.03 -14.86 9.21
C PRO A 4 -0.56 -13.45 8.96
N LEU A 5 -1.74 -13.33 8.35
CA LEU A 5 -2.39 -12.05 8.09
C LEU A 5 -2.81 -11.36 9.40
N TYR A 6 -3.37 -12.14 10.34
CA TYR A 6 -3.71 -11.61 11.66
C TYR A 6 -2.47 -11.08 12.40
N ARG A 7 -1.36 -11.85 12.40
CA ARG A 7 -0.10 -11.42 13.01
C ARG A 7 0.48 -10.17 12.36
N TYR A 8 0.35 -10.07 11.05
CA TYR A 8 0.80 -8.91 10.30
C TYR A 8 0.03 -7.66 10.78
N PHE A 9 -1.29 -7.69 10.76
CA PHE A 9 -2.10 -6.55 11.19
C PHE A 9 -1.94 -6.23 12.68
N GLU A 10 -1.80 -7.21 13.55
CA GLU A 10 -1.48 -7.01 14.97
C GLU A 10 -0.18 -6.19 15.13
N ARG A 11 0.85 -6.44 14.32
CA ARG A 11 2.10 -5.67 14.32
C ARG A 11 1.93 -4.25 13.78
N GLU A 12 1.17 -4.07 12.71
CA GLU A 12 0.89 -2.76 12.12
C GLU A 12 0.11 -1.88 13.11
N VAL A 13 -0.94 -2.43 13.73
CA VAL A 13 -1.74 -1.74 14.75
C VAL A 13 -0.87 -1.34 15.96
N ASN A 14 -0.08 -2.25 16.49
CA ASN A 14 0.83 -1.98 17.60
C ASN A 14 1.88 -0.92 17.26
N LEU A 15 2.37 -0.89 16.02
CA LEU A 15 3.31 0.14 15.57
C LEU A 15 2.65 1.52 15.52
N ALA A 16 1.43 1.59 14.98
CA ALA A 16 0.64 2.82 14.95
C ALA A 16 0.37 3.36 16.35
N GLU A 17 -0.10 2.49 17.24
CA GLU A 17 -0.42 2.86 18.62
C GLU A 17 0.78 3.43 19.36
N ARG A 18 1.94 2.77 19.26
CA ARG A 18 3.18 3.25 19.87
C ARG A 18 3.60 4.61 19.30
N LEU A 19 3.57 4.75 17.98
CA LEU A 19 3.98 6.00 17.32
C LEU A 19 3.07 7.17 17.70
N VAL A 20 1.75 6.96 17.67
CA VAL A 20 0.77 7.99 18.07
C VAL A 20 0.92 8.35 19.54
N THR A 21 1.16 7.37 20.42
CA THR A 21 1.39 7.58 21.85
C THR A 21 2.67 8.38 22.09
N ASP A 22 3.76 8.04 21.41
CA ASP A 22 5.03 8.77 21.53
C ASP A 22 4.88 10.22 21.07
N ILE A 23 4.23 10.47 19.93
CA ILE A 23 3.99 11.83 19.43
C ILE A 23 3.10 12.64 20.37
N ARG A 24 2.01 12.04 20.87
CA ARG A 24 1.13 12.71 21.84
C ARG A 24 1.85 13.08 23.12
N ARG A 25 2.69 12.19 23.65
CA ARG A 25 3.52 12.46 24.82
C ARG A 25 4.47 13.62 24.54
N ASP A 26 5.20 13.59 23.43
CA ASP A 26 6.16 14.62 23.06
C ASP A 26 5.49 16.01 22.93
N LEU A 27 4.33 16.07 22.28
CA LEU A 27 3.55 17.31 22.12
C LEU A 27 3.00 17.80 23.47
N SER A 28 2.52 16.90 24.34
CA SER A 28 2.08 17.25 25.70
C SER A 28 3.23 17.81 26.53
N ASP A 29 4.41 17.19 26.43
CA ASP A 29 5.61 17.67 27.13
C ASP A 29 6.03 19.07 26.66
N VAL A 30 5.96 19.34 25.36
CA VAL A 30 6.20 20.66 24.78
C VAL A 30 5.23 21.70 25.35
N LEU A 31 3.94 21.39 25.45
CA LEU A 31 2.95 22.28 26.05
C LEU A 31 3.25 22.58 27.53
N LEU A 32 3.58 21.55 28.33
CA LEU A 32 3.92 21.71 29.75
C LEU A 32 5.20 22.53 29.94
N ILE A 33 6.18 22.40 29.07
CA ILE A 33 7.40 23.22 29.08
C ILE A 33 7.06 24.68 28.76
N TYR A 34 6.23 24.93 27.75
CA TYR A 34 5.78 26.27 27.40
C TYR A 34 5.03 26.94 28.55
N GLN A 35 4.23 26.19 29.31
CA GLN A 35 3.50 26.63 30.49
C GLN A 35 4.40 26.80 31.73
N GLY A 36 5.68 26.45 31.65
CA GLY A 36 6.62 26.52 32.77
C GLY A 36 6.44 25.44 33.85
N THR A 37 5.56 24.43 33.60
CA THR A 37 5.26 23.35 34.56
C THR A 37 6.18 22.15 34.42
N LYS A 38 6.91 22.03 33.32
CA LYS A 38 7.88 20.95 33.06
C LYS A 38 9.25 21.52 32.70
N LYS A 39 10.31 20.94 33.26
CA LYS A 39 11.70 21.32 32.95
C LYS A 39 12.09 20.83 31.55
N GLN A 40 12.65 21.71 30.73
CA GLN A 40 13.16 21.39 29.41
C GLN A 40 14.45 20.55 29.50
N THR A 41 14.50 19.44 28.81
CA THR A 41 15.70 18.59 28.61
C THR A 41 16.34 18.86 27.25
N ASN A 42 17.54 18.31 26.99
CA ASN A 42 18.16 18.36 25.66
C ASN A 42 17.30 17.69 24.58
N TYR A 43 16.61 16.60 24.93
CA TYR A 43 15.65 15.95 24.03
C TYR A 43 14.56 16.93 23.58
N HIS A 44 13.90 17.59 24.52
CA HIS A 44 12.84 18.56 24.21
C HIS A 44 13.36 19.78 23.43
N ARG A 45 14.60 20.21 23.68
CA ARG A 45 15.21 21.30 22.91
C ARG A 45 15.40 20.91 21.45
N ASN A 46 15.91 19.71 21.18
CA ASN A 46 16.08 19.21 19.82
C ASN A 46 14.73 19.03 19.13
N LEU A 47 13.74 18.44 19.82
CA LEU A 47 12.37 18.28 19.32
C LEU A 47 11.76 19.62 18.91
N LEU A 48 11.84 20.64 19.77
CA LEU A 48 11.34 21.99 19.47
C LEU A 48 12.07 22.63 18.29
N THR A 49 13.39 22.42 18.20
CA THR A 49 14.19 22.93 17.08
C THR A 49 13.75 22.32 15.77
N ASP A 50 13.52 21.01 15.72
CA ASP A 50 13.05 20.32 14.53
C ASP A 50 11.64 20.78 14.13
N LEU A 51 10.71 20.84 15.08
CA LEU A 51 9.33 21.28 14.84
C LEU A 51 9.27 22.73 14.33
N ASN A 52 10.04 23.65 14.91
CA ASN A 52 10.09 25.04 14.47
C ASN A 52 10.66 25.21 13.06
N ARG A 53 11.50 24.26 12.61
CA ARG A 53 12.02 24.21 11.24
C ARG A 53 11.11 23.44 10.28
N GLY A 54 9.98 22.92 10.73
CA GLY A 54 9.09 22.08 9.94
C GLY A 54 9.65 20.70 9.64
N ILE A 55 10.70 20.26 10.37
CA ILE A 55 11.37 18.98 10.17
C ILE A 55 10.72 17.92 11.07
N ILE A 56 10.54 16.72 10.53
CA ILE A 56 10.05 15.58 11.31
C ILE A 56 11.13 15.15 12.31
N PRO A 57 10.84 15.14 13.63
CA PRO A 57 11.78 14.68 14.64
C PRO A 57 12.23 13.24 14.38
N ASN A 58 13.49 12.94 14.66
CA ASN A 58 14.05 11.61 14.40
C ASN A 58 13.32 10.49 15.17
N SER A 59 12.84 10.79 16.39
CA SER A 59 12.04 9.85 17.21
C SER A 59 10.71 9.44 16.56
N TRP A 60 10.17 10.24 15.64
CA TRP A 60 8.90 9.98 14.95
C TRP A 60 9.07 9.23 13.63
N ARG A 61 10.30 9.06 13.12
CA ARG A 61 10.61 8.42 11.83
C ARG A 61 10.53 6.90 11.95
N ARG A 62 9.31 6.34 11.91
CA ARG A 62 9.05 4.91 12.04
C ARG A 62 8.63 4.22 10.74
N TYR A 63 8.43 4.97 9.66
CA TYR A 63 8.08 4.46 8.34
C TYR A 63 8.69 5.32 7.24
N ALA A 64 8.70 4.82 6.00
CA ALA A 64 9.29 5.51 4.86
C ALA A 64 8.41 6.66 4.37
N PHE A 65 9.01 7.80 4.12
CA PHE A 65 8.41 8.98 3.49
C PHE A 65 9.46 9.70 2.65
N PRO A 66 9.06 10.58 1.71
CA PRO A 66 9.99 11.28 0.83
C PRO A 66 11.02 12.12 1.60
N PRO A 67 12.22 12.32 1.04
CA PRO A 67 13.19 13.27 1.59
C PRO A 67 12.57 14.67 1.75
N ASN A 68 12.94 15.36 2.83
CA ASN A 68 12.46 16.72 3.15
C ASN A 68 10.94 16.84 3.30
N PHE A 69 10.26 15.74 3.63
CA PHE A 69 8.83 15.77 3.88
C PHE A 69 8.52 16.61 5.12
N PRO A 70 7.64 17.64 5.03
CA PRO A 70 7.38 18.55 6.13
C PRO A 70 6.59 17.88 7.26
N VAL A 71 6.75 18.39 8.49
CA VAL A 71 6.10 17.81 9.68
C VAL A 71 4.57 17.91 9.65
N ALA A 72 3.99 18.98 9.10
CA ALA A 72 2.53 19.13 9.07
C ALA A 72 1.85 18.12 8.13
N PRO A 73 2.27 17.93 6.86
CA PRO A 73 1.81 16.82 6.03
C PRO A 73 2.08 15.43 6.63
N PHE A 74 3.22 15.23 7.32
CA PHE A 74 3.50 13.99 8.03
C PHE A 74 2.44 13.66 9.09
N VAL A 75 2.05 14.64 9.90
CA VAL A 75 1.01 14.45 10.93
C VAL A 75 -0.34 14.14 10.28
N ALA A 76 -0.68 14.80 9.17
CA ALA A 76 -1.90 14.51 8.42
C ALA A 76 -1.91 13.09 7.84
N ASP A 77 -0.81 12.65 7.22
CA ASP A 77 -0.63 11.27 6.72
C ASP A 77 -0.75 10.25 7.86
N LEU A 78 -0.06 10.50 8.99
CA LEU A 78 -0.13 9.62 10.15
C LEU A 78 -1.56 9.53 10.71
N ALA A 79 -2.32 10.61 10.73
CA ALA A 79 -3.71 10.58 11.18
C ALA A 79 -4.59 9.67 10.28
N LEU A 80 -4.37 9.68 8.96
CA LEU A 80 -5.07 8.80 8.04
C LEU A 80 -4.67 7.32 8.26
N ARG A 81 -3.37 7.06 8.47
CA ARG A 81 -2.87 5.70 8.79
C ARG A 81 -3.45 5.21 10.11
N ALA A 82 -3.45 6.03 11.14
CA ALA A 82 -4.00 5.68 12.45
C ALA A 82 -5.47 5.28 12.38
N ARG A 83 -6.29 6.01 11.60
CA ARG A 83 -7.70 5.65 11.36
C ARG A 83 -7.84 4.29 10.66
N GLN A 84 -6.98 3.98 9.69
CA GLN A 84 -6.98 2.66 9.07
C GLN A 84 -6.61 1.57 10.08
N MET A 85 -5.58 1.80 10.91
CA MET A 85 -5.13 0.83 11.92
C MET A 85 -6.18 0.61 13.01
N GLU A 86 -6.87 1.65 13.44
CA GLU A 86 -8.00 1.55 14.37
C GLU A 86 -9.10 0.63 13.80
N LYS A 87 -9.52 0.86 12.55
CA LYS A 87 -10.50 0.00 11.88
C LYS A 87 -10.02 -1.45 11.78
N LEU A 88 -8.77 -1.68 11.38
CA LEU A 88 -8.19 -3.02 11.27
C LEU A 88 -8.08 -3.71 12.63
N GLY A 89 -7.71 -2.95 13.69
CA GLY A 89 -7.67 -3.46 15.06
C GLY A 89 -9.04 -3.93 15.56
N HIS A 90 -10.08 -3.12 15.38
CA HIS A 90 -11.46 -3.50 15.72
C HIS A 90 -11.93 -4.72 14.92
N THR A 91 -11.75 -4.71 13.59
CA THR A 91 -12.14 -5.85 12.74
C THR A 91 -11.43 -7.13 13.16
N GLY A 92 -10.13 -7.06 13.48
CA GLY A 92 -9.37 -8.21 13.93
C GLY A 92 -9.80 -8.73 15.31
N ALA A 93 -10.16 -7.82 16.22
CA ALA A 93 -10.64 -8.19 17.56
C ALA A 93 -12.01 -8.88 17.52
N GLU A 94 -12.92 -8.42 16.66
CA GLU A 94 -14.29 -8.91 16.54
C GLU A 94 -14.39 -10.21 15.74
N GLY A 95 -13.69 -10.30 14.59
CA GLY A 95 -13.87 -11.40 13.63
C GLY A 95 -12.59 -12.15 13.25
N GLY A 96 -11.47 -11.83 13.87
CA GLY A 96 -10.19 -12.51 13.63
C GLY A 96 -9.68 -12.39 12.20
N ALA A 97 -8.91 -13.39 11.76
CA ALA A 97 -8.31 -13.42 10.44
C ALA A 97 -9.34 -13.42 9.29
N ASN A 98 -10.48 -14.08 9.48
CA ASN A 98 -11.51 -14.16 8.44
C ASN A 98 -12.13 -12.79 8.14
N ALA A 99 -12.43 -12.00 9.16
CA ALA A 99 -12.91 -10.64 8.98
C ALA A 99 -11.85 -9.73 8.35
N LEU A 100 -10.59 -9.88 8.72
CA LEU A 100 -9.47 -9.11 8.15
C LEU A 100 -9.26 -9.38 6.64
N ARG A 101 -9.62 -10.57 6.15
CA ARG A 101 -9.54 -10.91 4.72
C ARG A 101 -10.56 -10.14 3.87
N THR A 102 -11.67 -9.71 4.46
CA THR A 102 -12.74 -8.99 3.75
C THR A 102 -12.57 -7.47 3.74
N VAL A 103 -11.60 -6.95 4.49
CA VAL A 103 -11.36 -5.50 4.56
C VAL A 103 -10.61 -5.01 3.33
N SER A 104 -11.13 -3.95 2.71
CA SER A 104 -10.37 -3.21 1.70
C SER A 104 -9.29 -2.35 2.37
N VAL A 105 -8.03 -2.64 2.05
CA VAL A 105 -6.84 -2.05 2.67
C VAL A 105 -6.27 -0.96 1.76
N TRP A 106 -6.02 0.22 2.30
CA TRP A 106 -5.19 1.21 1.65
C TRP A 106 -3.72 0.81 1.80
N LEU A 107 -3.14 0.30 0.72
CA LEU A 107 -1.79 -0.27 0.71
C LEU A 107 -0.73 0.77 1.12
N GLY A 108 -0.83 1.99 0.60
CA GLY A 108 0.07 3.09 0.96
C GLY A 108 -0.06 3.57 2.40
N GLY A 109 -1.14 3.23 3.09
CA GLY A 109 -1.39 3.53 4.49
C GLY A 109 -0.82 2.51 5.48
N LEU A 110 -0.24 1.41 4.99
CA LEU A 110 0.48 0.44 5.81
C LEU A 110 1.88 0.97 6.13
N PHE A 111 2.44 0.58 7.27
CA PHE A 111 3.80 0.93 7.66
C PHE A 111 4.84 0.04 6.95
N LYS A 112 4.48 -1.22 6.68
CA LYS A 112 5.29 -2.21 5.97
C LYS A 112 4.47 -2.94 4.90
N PRO A 113 4.13 -2.26 3.78
CA PRO A 113 3.27 -2.83 2.74
C PRO A 113 3.87 -4.07 2.06
N GLU A 114 5.20 -4.20 1.98
CA GLU A 114 5.88 -5.39 1.46
C GLU A 114 5.60 -6.64 2.31
N ALA A 115 5.50 -6.47 3.64
CA ALA A 115 5.18 -7.56 4.55
C ALA A 115 3.70 -7.99 4.46
N TYR A 116 2.81 -7.09 4.03
CA TYR A 116 1.41 -7.42 3.75
C TYR A 116 1.29 -8.47 2.64
N LEU A 117 2.02 -8.28 1.54
CA LEU A 117 2.03 -9.25 0.45
C LEU A 117 2.53 -10.62 0.91
N THR A 118 3.60 -10.63 1.69
CA THR A 118 4.13 -11.87 2.28
C THR A 118 3.10 -12.55 3.19
N ALA A 119 2.41 -11.78 4.03
CA ALA A 119 1.40 -12.31 4.95
C ALA A 119 0.17 -12.87 4.22
N THR A 120 -0.31 -12.20 3.18
CA THR A 120 -1.42 -12.69 2.36
C THR A 120 -1.05 -13.97 1.61
N ARG A 121 0.16 -14.05 1.04
CA ARG A 121 0.69 -15.25 0.40
C ARG A 121 0.77 -16.43 1.36
N GLN A 122 1.33 -16.22 2.54
CA GLN A 122 1.42 -17.23 3.59
C GLN A 122 0.05 -17.69 4.08
N SER A 123 -0.90 -16.76 4.23
CA SER A 123 -2.26 -17.06 4.65
C SER A 123 -2.99 -17.95 3.64
N VAL A 124 -2.80 -17.71 2.33
CA VAL A 124 -3.34 -18.57 1.27
C VAL A 124 -2.69 -19.94 1.25
N ALA A 125 -1.37 -20.02 1.36
CA ALA A 125 -0.65 -21.30 1.39
C ALA A 125 -1.06 -22.14 2.62
N GLN A 126 -1.24 -21.54 3.79
CA GLN A 126 -1.70 -22.26 4.99
C GLN A 126 -3.15 -22.76 4.87
N ALA A 127 -4.00 -22.04 4.13
CA ALA A 127 -5.36 -22.48 3.88
C ALA A 127 -5.46 -23.66 2.88
N ASN A 128 -4.38 -23.89 2.11
CA ASN A 128 -4.30 -24.92 1.08
C ASN A 128 -3.08 -25.82 1.34
N SER A 129 -3.27 -26.92 2.07
CA SER A 129 -2.18 -27.79 2.54
C SER A 129 -1.27 -28.38 1.46
N THR A 130 -1.70 -28.37 0.20
CA THR A 130 -0.95 -28.89 -0.95
C THR A 130 -0.21 -27.80 -1.74
N TRP A 131 -0.31 -26.52 -1.32
CA TRP A 131 0.29 -25.41 -2.05
C TRP A 131 1.58 -24.95 -1.38
N SER A 132 2.67 -24.96 -2.14
CA SER A 132 3.94 -24.35 -1.72
C SER A 132 3.88 -22.83 -1.91
N LEU A 133 4.53 -22.10 -1.01
CA LEU A 133 4.68 -20.64 -1.15
C LEU A 133 5.33 -20.24 -2.48
N GLU A 134 6.31 -21.05 -2.94
CA GLU A 134 7.08 -20.76 -4.15
C GLU A 134 6.27 -20.90 -5.44
N GLU A 135 5.21 -21.72 -5.41
CA GLU A 135 4.32 -21.94 -6.56
C GLU A 135 3.27 -20.83 -6.72
N LEU A 136 3.07 -19.98 -5.70
CA LEU A 136 2.05 -18.95 -5.72
C LEU A 136 2.51 -17.70 -6.47
N VAL A 137 1.71 -17.29 -7.43
CA VAL A 137 1.89 -16.07 -8.24
C VAL A 137 0.80 -15.06 -7.89
N LEU A 138 1.19 -13.79 -7.76
CA LEU A 138 0.25 -12.70 -7.53
C LEU A 138 -0.46 -12.33 -8.84
N ALA A 139 -1.78 -12.36 -8.84
CA ALA A 139 -2.63 -11.77 -9.86
C ALA A 139 -3.37 -10.56 -9.27
N MET A 140 -3.60 -9.54 -10.09
CA MET A 140 -4.32 -8.33 -9.70
C MET A 140 -5.45 -8.08 -10.71
N ASP A 141 -6.67 -7.96 -10.17
CA ASP A 141 -7.84 -7.53 -10.92
C ASP A 141 -8.23 -6.12 -10.47
N VAL A 142 -8.48 -5.22 -11.41
CA VAL A 142 -9.06 -3.91 -11.14
C VAL A 142 -10.56 -4.00 -11.24
N VAL A 143 -11.27 -3.57 -10.21
CA VAL A 143 -12.72 -3.72 -10.10
C VAL A 143 -13.38 -2.36 -10.07
N GLU A 144 -14.32 -2.14 -10.99
CA GLU A 144 -15.18 -0.96 -11.02
C GLU A 144 -16.47 -1.27 -10.26
N GLY A 145 -16.66 -0.63 -9.09
CA GLY A 145 -17.83 -0.81 -8.22
C GLY A 145 -17.61 -1.70 -7.00
N ALA A 146 -18.68 -2.10 -6.32
CA ALA A 146 -18.63 -3.01 -5.17
C ALA A 146 -18.25 -4.41 -5.64
N ALA A 147 -17.08 -4.88 -5.24
CA ALA A 147 -16.56 -6.18 -5.65
C ALA A 147 -16.87 -7.25 -4.62
N ASP A 148 -17.33 -8.40 -5.11
CA ASP A 148 -17.25 -9.66 -4.38
C ASP A 148 -15.77 -10.06 -4.19
N SER A 149 -15.34 -10.02 -2.94
CA SER A 149 -13.95 -10.33 -2.56
C SER A 149 -13.66 -11.84 -2.50
N ASN A 150 -14.37 -12.66 -3.26
CA ASN A 150 -14.34 -14.12 -3.17
C ASN A 150 -12.90 -14.67 -3.26
N GLY A 151 -12.26 -14.89 -2.10
CA GLY A 151 -10.88 -15.38 -1.98
C GLY A 151 -9.79 -14.36 -2.36
N ALA A 152 -10.14 -13.10 -2.59
CA ALA A 152 -9.21 -12.03 -2.93
C ALA A 152 -8.99 -11.07 -1.76
N PHE A 153 -7.81 -10.45 -1.74
CA PHE A 153 -7.47 -9.37 -0.81
C PHE A 153 -7.72 -8.03 -1.48
N SER A 154 -8.67 -7.27 -0.98
CA SER A 154 -9.06 -6.00 -1.56
C SER A 154 -8.10 -4.88 -1.16
N VAL A 155 -7.62 -4.13 -2.15
CA VAL A 155 -6.67 -3.02 -1.99
C VAL A 155 -7.23 -1.78 -2.67
N LYS A 156 -7.11 -0.64 -2.01
CA LYS A 156 -7.54 0.67 -2.50
C LYS A 156 -6.43 1.72 -2.44
N GLY A 157 -6.67 2.87 -3.09
CA GLY A 157 -5.77 4.02 -3.04
C GLY A 157 -4.51 3.86 -3.90
N LEU A 158 -4.49 2.90 -4.83
CA LEU A 158 -3.47 2.85 -5.86
C LEU A 158 -3.73 3.96 -6.87
N LYS A 159 -2.65 4.60 -7.31
CA LYS A 159 -2.67 5.53 -8.44
C LYS A 159 -1.74 5.05 -9.55
N ILE A 160 -1.95 5.55 -10.76
CA ILE A 160 -1.11 5.24 -11.91
C ILE A 160 -0.55 6.52 -12.51
N GLN A 161 0.73 6.51 -12.83
CA GLN A 161 1.43 7.58 -13.53
C GLN A 161 1.53 7.26 -15.01
N GLY A 162 1.22 8.25 -15.87
CA GLY A 162 1.37 8.16 -17.32
C GLY A 162 0.30 7.36 -18.04
N ALA A 163 -0.69 6.82 -17.34
CA ALA A 163 -1.84 6.11 -17.90
C ALA A 163 -3.09 6.32 -17.04
N GLN A 164 -4.23 5.86 -17.55
CA GLN A 164 -5.51 5.84 -16.84
C GLN A 164 -6.18 4.48 -17.04
N TRP A 165 -6.95 4.06 -16.04
CA TRP A 165 -7.79 2.87 -16.14
C TRP A 165 -9.15 3.25 -16.72
N LYS A 166 -9.55 2.63 -17.82
CA LYS A 166 -10.83 2.85 -18.47
C LYS A 166 -11.25 1.63 -19.27
N ASP A 167 -12.55 1.29 -19.25
CA ASP A 167 -13.13 0.19 -20.02
C ASP A 167 -12.42 -1.16 -19.81
N GLY A 168 -11.96 -1.41 -18.58
CA GLY A 168 -11.29 -2.65 -18.20
C GLY A 168 -9.88 -2.82 -18.79
N ALA A 169 -9.19 -1.73 -19.13
CA ALA A 169 -7.81 -1.73 -19.62
C ALA A 169 -7.10 -0.41 -19.33
N LEU A 170 -5.78 -0.42 -19.45
CA LEU A 170 -4.95 0.77 -19.37
C LEU A 170 -4.93 1.51 -20.70
N HIS A 171 -5.08 2.82 -20.62
CA HIS A 171 -4.92 3.77 -21.71
C HIS A 171 -3.83 4.75 -21.37
N LEU A 172 -2.96 5.10 -22.31
CA LEU A 172 -1.99 6.19 -22.12
C LEU A 172 -2.73 7.49 -21.83
N SER A 173 -2.25 8.25 -20.85
CA SER A 173 -2.82 9.53 -20.46
C SER A 173 -1.75 10.62 -20.44
N SER A 174 -2.16 11.87 -20.70
CA SER A 174 -1.33 13.06 -20.47
C SER A 174 -1.31 13.47 -19.00
N ASP A 175 -2.26 12.99 -18.19
CA ASP A 175 -2.33 13.30 -16.79
C ASP A 175 -1.14 12.71 -16.03
N ILE A 176 -0.60 13.50 -15.13
CA ILE A 176 0.58 13.09 -14.34
C ILE A 176 0.24 11.87 -13.49
N MET A 177 -0.96 11.85 -12.90
CA MET A 177 -1.40 10.78 -12.02
C MET A 177 -2.92 10.64 -12.06
N THR A 178 -3.41 9.41 -12.19
CA THR A 178 -4.84 9.07 -12.19
C THR A 178 -5.13 8.03 -11.11
N ASP A 179 -6.37 8.00 -10.64
CA ASP A 179 -6.79 6.99 -9.67
C ASP A 179 -7.05 5.65 -10.36
N ILE A 180 -6.67 4.56 -9.67
CA ILE A 180 -7.13 3.22 -10.01
C ILE A 180 -8.32 2.90 -9.08
N PRO A 181 -9.45 2.38 -9.63
CA PRO A 181 -10.50 1.79 -8.81
C PRO A 181 -9.95 0.72 -7.86
N GLN A 182 -10.79 0.17 -7.02
CA GLN A 182 -10.39 -0.90 -6.11
C GLN A 182 -9.70 -2.04 -6.86
N ALA A 183 -8.59 -2.53 -6.33
CA ALA A 183 -7.88 -3.68 -6.85
C ALA A 183 -8.08 -4.90 -5.94
N ASN A 184 -8.18 -6.08 -6.53
CA ASN A 184 -8.25 -7.34 -5.82
C ASN A 184 -7.00 -8.16 -6.11
N PHE A 185 -6.24 -8.50 -5.07
CA PHE A 185 -5.08 -9.36 -5.13
C PHE A 185 -5.49 -10.81 -4.91
N LYS A 186 -5.09 -11.70 -5.81
CA LYS A 186 -5.29 -13.14 -5.70
C LYS A 186 -3.95 -13.86 -5.80
N TRP A 187 -3.71 -14.80 -4.90
CA TRP A 187 -2.59 -15.73 -5.00
C TRP A 187 -3.07 -16.99 -5.73
N ILE A 188 -2.50 -17.24 -6.90
CA ILE A 188 -2.90 -18.30 -7.80
C ILE A 188 -1.74 -19.28 -7.95
N ARG A 189 -2.04 -20.59 -7.93
CA ARG A 189 -1.11 -21.63 -8.33
C ARG A 189 -1.31 -21.93 -9.81
N PRO A 190 -0.38 -21.55 -10.70
CA PRO A 190 -0.47 -21.88 -12.11
C PRO A 190 -0.39 -23.41 -12.31
N PRO A 191 -1.10 -23.99 -13.29
CA PRO A 191 -0.88 -25.36 -13.71
C PRO A 191 0.57 -25.54 -14.17
N PRO A 192 1.19 -26.74 -13.97
CA PRO A 192 2.55 -27.01 -14.42
C PRO A 192 2.69 -26.80 -15.94
N GLY A 193 3.65 -25.97 -16.33
CA GLY A 193 3.93 -25.69 -17.76
C GLY A 193 3.03 -24.65 -18.43
N GLU A 194 2.05 -24.10 -17.72
CA GLU A 194 1.24 -23.00 -18.23
C GLU A 194 1.82 -21.64 -17.85
N PRO A 195 1.68 -20.61 -18.74
CA PRO A 195 2.00 -19.24 -18.38
C PRO A 195 1.11 -18.77 -17.22
N ARG A 196 1.53 -17.70 -16.54
CA ARG A 196 0.76 -17.10 -15.43
C ARG A 196 -0.71 -16.99 -15.80
N PRO A 197 -1.63 -17.59 -15.01
CA PRO A 197 -3.06 -17.46 -15.29
C PRO A 197 -3.44 -16.00 -15.13
N THR A 198 -4.03 -15.43 -16.16
CA THR A 198 -4.51 -14.07 -16.14
C THR A 198 -6.03 -14.10 -16.18
N SER A 199 -6.67 -13.33 -15.29
CA SER A 199 -8.11 -13.04 -15.36
C SER A 199 -8.49 -12.26 -16.64
N HIS A 200 -7.50 -11.89 -17.44
CA HIS A 200 -7.62 -11.04 -18.62
C HIS A 200 -7.42 -11.84 -19.92
N ALA A 201 -8.05 -13.03 -20.02
CA ALA A 201 -7.96 -13.87 -21.21
C ALA A 201 -8.28 -13.10 -22.50
N GLY A 202 -7.42 -13.25 -23.52
CA GLY A 202 -7.56 -12.58 -24.81
C GLY A 202 -7.16 -11.10 -24.86
N LYS A 203 -6.66 -10.51 -23.76
CA LYS A 203 -6.11 -9.16 -23.74
C LYS A 203 -4.59 -9.16 -23.75
N HIS A 204 -3.98 -8.15 -24.35
CA HIS A 204 -2.54 -7.92 -24.23
C HIS A 204 -2.23 -7.37 -22.84
N LEU A 205 -1.27 -7.98 -22.17
CA LEU A 205 -0.84 -7.62 -20.82
C LEU A 205 0.52 -6.94 -20.85
N ILE A 206 0.72 -6.02 -19.93
CA ILE A 206 2.04 -5.47 -19.59
C ILE A 206 2.33 -5.67 -18.12
N THR A 207 3.60 -5.94 -17.82
CA THR A 207 4.07 -6.01 -16.44
C THR A 207 4.47 -4.61 -15.99
N LEU A 208 3.81 -4.11 -14.96
CA LEU A 208 4.06 -2.79 -14.39
C LEU A 208 4.61 -2.88 -12.97
N PRO A 209 5.58 -2.01 -12.62
CA PRO A 209 6.04 -1.88 -11.25
C PRO A 209 5.03 -1.13 -10.38
N VAL A 210 4.92 -1.57 -9.13
CA VAL A 210 4.18 -0.88 -8.07
C VAL A 210 5.19 -0.35 -7.06
N TYR A 211 5.32 0.97 -6.99
CA TYR A 211 6.23 1.65 -6.07
C TYR A 211 5.50 2.13 -4.82
N LEU A 212 6.23 2.24 -3.71
CA LEU A 212 5.68 2.78 -2.48
C LEU A 212 5.18 4.22 -2.67
N ASN A 213 5.97 5.06 -3.32
CA ASN A 213 5.65 6.47 -3.56
C ASN A 213 6.19 6.96 -4.93
N SER A 214 5.88 8.21 -5.27
CA SER A 214 6.24 8.84 -6.55
C SER A 214 7.75 9.02 -6.77
N THR A 215 8.59 8.89 -5.73
CA THR A 215 10.06 8.93 -5.90
C THR A 215 10.62 7.68 -6.57
N ARG A 216 9.82 6.61 -6.68
CA ARG A 216 10.16 5.31 -7.30
C ARG A 216 11.43 4.65 -6.74
N ARG A 217 11.81 4.96 -5.51
CA ARG A 217 12.98 4.36 -4.87
C ARG A 217 12.71 2.97 -4.30
N GLU A 218 11.47 2.71 -3.88
CA GLU A 218 11.07 1.47 -3.24
C GLU A 218 10.04 0.75 -4.11
N LEU A 219 10.51 -0.29 -4.81
CA LEU A 219 9.66 -1.23 -5.55
C LEU A 219 9.02 -2.19 -4.56
N LEU A 220 7.69 -2.26 -4.54
CA LEU A 220 6.98 -3.21 -3.70
C LEU A 220 6.79 -4.56 -4.40
N PHE A 221 6.30 -4.55 -5.63
CA PHE A 221 6.05 -5.74 -6.46
C PHE A 221 5.78 -5.32 -7.91
N THR A 222 5.53 -6.31 -8.75
CA THR A 222 5.09 -6.10 -10.15
C THR A 222 3.74 -6.78 -10.37
N VAL A 223 2.93 -6.21 -11.26
CA VAL A 223 1.62 -6.74 -11.64
C VAL A 223 1.45 -6.73 -13.15
N ASP A 224 0.70 -7.70 -13.65
CA ASP A 224 0.32 -7.76 -15.07
C ASP A 224 -1.06 -7.16 -15.23
N LEU A 225 -1.18 -6.13 -16.07
CA LEU A 225 -2.43 -5.44 -16.35
C LEU A 225 -2.71 -5.37 -17.86
N PRO A 226 -3.98 -5.44 -18.26
CA PRO A 226 -4.37 -5.35 -19.66
C PRO A 226 -4.20 -3.92 -20.19
N ILE A 227 -3.71 -3.81 -21.41
CA ILE A 227 -3.62 -2.55 -22.15
C ILE A 227 -4.66 -2.49 -23.26
N LYS A 228 -5.11 -1.30 -23.58
CA LYS A 228 -5.95 -1.06 -24.75
C LYS A 228 -5.09 -1.15 -26.00
N THR A 229 -5.49 -2.02 -26.91
CA THR A 229 -4.92 -2.12 -28.26
C THR A 229 -5.94 -1.69 -29.28
N ALA A 230 -5.50 -1.12 -30.39
CA ALA A 230 -6.37 -0.87 -31.54
C ALA A 230 -6.86 -2.19 -32.14
N PRO A 231 -8.06 -2.27 -32.77
CA PRO A 231 -8.50 -3.46 -33.47
C PRO A 231 -7.47 -3.87 -34.56
N GLY A 232 -6.94 -5.09 -34.46
CA GLY A 232 -5.88 -5.59 -35.35
C GLY A 232 -4.49 -5.01 -35.10
N GLY A 233 -4.32 -4.22 -34.04
CA GLY A 233 -3.03 -3.62 -33.66
C GLY A 233 -2.07 -4.62 -33.02
N ASP A 234 -0.76 -4.34 -33.15
CA ASP A 234 0.28 -5.10 -32.48
C ASP A 234 0.38 -4.70 -31.01
N GLY A 235 -0.09 -5.59 -30.12
CA GLY A 235 -0.02 -5.36 -28.68
C GLY A 235 1.41 -5.19 -28.15
N ARG A 236 2.42 -5.70 -28.84
CA ARG A 236 3.83 -5.50 -28.46
C ARG A 236 4.28 -4.06 -28.74
N ALA A 237 3.92 -3.51 -29.88
CA ALA A 237 4.23 -2.13 -30.22
C ALA A 237 3.52 -1.17 -29.23
N GLU A 238 2.29 -1.45 -28.86
CA GLU A 238 1.57 -0.65 -27.87
C GLU A 238 2.22 -0.77 -26.48
N ALA A 239 2.63 -1.97 -26.04
CA ALA A 239 3.33 -2.18 -24.77
C ALA A 239 4.62 -1.34 -24.67
N VAL A 240 5.39 -1.24 -25.76
CA VAL A 240 6.62 -0.42 -25.80
C VAL A 240 6.29 1.05 -25.45
N ARG A 241 5.21 1.61 -25.96
CA ARG A 241 4.78 2.99 -25.68
C ARG A 241 4.50 3.23 -24.18
N PHE A 242 3.92 2.24 -23.48
CA PHE A 242 3.72 2.32 -22.02
C PHE A 242 5.06 2.31 -21.27
N TYR A 243 6.01 1.48 -21.69
CA TYR A 243 7.34 1.43 -21.07
C TYR A 243 8.14 2.72 -21.34
N GLU A 244 8.14 3.23 -22.55
CA GLU A 244 8.81 4.50 -22.92
C GLU A 244 8.25 5.67 -22.12
N ARG A 245 6.94 5.66 -21.84
CA ARG A 245 6.29 6.68 -21.01
C ARG A 245 6.57 6.48 -19.51
N GLY A 246 7.18 5.37 -19.14
CA GLY A 246 7.51 5.06 -17.75
C GLY A 246 6.27 4.84 -16.87
N VAL A 247 5.23 4.21 -17.41
CA VAL A 247 4.00 3.93 -16.65
C VAL A 247 4.31 3.07 -15.43
N ALA A 248 3.78 3.47 -14.28
CA ALA A 248 3.96 2.77 -13.02
C ALA A 248 2.79 3.01 -12.06
N LEU A 249 2.56 2.06 -11.15
CA LEU A 249 1.60 2.24 -10.07
C LEU A 249 2.28 2.79 -8.81
N ILE A 250 1.53 3.59 -8.05
CA ILE A 250 1.97 4.22 -6.81
C ILE A 250 1.01 3.84 -5.70
N ALA A 251 1.54 3.29 -4.60
CA ALA A 251 0.74 2.82 -3.47
C ALA A 251 0.38 3.93 -2.48
N SER A 252 1.29 4.88 -2.24
CA SER A 252 1.09 5.99 -1.29
C SER A 252 0.89 7.29 -2.04
N THR A 253 -0.22 7.95 -1.79
CA THR A 253 -0.62 9.21 -2.41
C THR A 253 -0.76 10.36 -1.41
N ALA A 254 -0.72 10.07 -0.12
CA ALA A 254 -0.72 11.12 0.91
C ALA A 254 0.55 11.99 0.87
N LEU A 255 1.52 11.61 0.03
CA LEU A 255 2.83 12.23 -0.09
C LEU A 255 3.02 12.98 -1.43
N THR A 256 1.96 13.24 -2.16
CA THR A 256 2.00 14.05 -3.40
C THR A 256 1.36 15.41 -3.19
#